data_fc4d1dcb5a29a2217afbd65b50bc5dfe
#
_entry.id   fc4d1dcb5a29a2217afbd65b50bc5dfe
#
_cell.length_a   1.000
_cell.length_b   1.000
_cell.length_c   1.000
_cell.angle_alpha   90.00
_cell.angle_beta   90.00
_cell.angle_gamma   90.00
#
_symmetry.space_group_name_H-M   'P 1'
#
loop_
_entity.id
_entity.type
_entity.pdbx_description
1 polymer ?
#
loop_
_entity_poly.entity_id
_entity_poly.type
_entity_poly.pdbx_seq_one_letter_code
_entity_poly.pdbx_strand_id
1 'polypeptide(L)'
;MREMLKNDNVQIVDCAEDWEDAVHIAVQPLVDQGYVESRYIDGIIDNAKEFGPYFVICPDLALLHARPEQGVIKAQLAVTVLRDPVRFKPEGPDVHLLVTLAAADSDSHIEVMRELATIFGDP
;
A
#
# COMPACT_ATOMS: atom_id res chain seq x y z
N MET A 1 -8.49 12.16 -4.65
CA MET A 1 -7.95 10.81 -4.86
C MET A 1 -7.83 10.42 -6.34
N ARG A 2 -8.81 10.73 -7.15
CA ARG A 2 -8.77 10.34 -8.58
C ARG A 2 -7.55 10.86 -9.33
N GLU A 3 -7.10 12.08 -9.05
CA GLU A 3 -5.95 12.65 -9.73
C GLU A 3 -4.63 11.97 -9.32
N MET A 4 -4.64 11.18 -8.26
CA MET A 4 -3.46 10.43 -7.84
C MET A 4 -3.40 9.04 -8.48
N LEU A 5 -4.53 8.55 -9.01
CA LEU A 5 -4.59 7.21 -9.59
C LEU A 5 -4.41 7.29 -11.11
N LYS A 6 -3.30 6.71 -11.58
CA LYS A 6 -2.96 6.68 -13.01
C LYS A 6 -2.90 5.24 -13.48
N ASN A 7 -3.10 5.03 -14.79
CA ASN A 7 -3.05 3.69 -15.37
C ASN A 7 -1.73 2.98 -15.12
N ASP A 8 -0.62 3.72 -15.13
CA ASP A 8 0.72 3.16 -14.89
C ASP A 8 0.89 2.67 -13.45
N ASN A 9 0.00 3.07 -12.54
CA ASN A 9 0.07 2.73 -11.13
C ASN A 9 -0.89 1.61 -10.75
N VAL A 10 -1.51 0.97 -11.74
CA VAL A 10 -2.41 -0.17 -11.52
C VAL A 10 -1.78 -1.40 -12.17
N GLN A 11 -1.58 -2.46 -11.39
CA GLN A 11 -1.02 -3.70 -11.92
C GLN A 11 -1.77 -4.91 -11.37
N ILE A 12 -1.78 -5.97 -12.16
CA ILE A 12 -2.32 -7.27 -11.74
C ILE A 12 -1.16 -8.25 -11.77
N VAL A 13 -0.93 -8.93 -10.65
CA VAL A 13 0.19 -9.86 -10.48
C VAL A 13 -0.36 -11.21 -10.04
N ASP A 14 0.23 -12.30 -10.53
CA ASP A 14 -0.27 -13.63 -10.21
C ASP A 14 -0.13 -13.96 -8.72
N CYS A 15 1.07 -13.77 -8.17
CA CYS A 15 1.31 -14.08 -6.75
C CYS A 15 2.56 -13.36 -6.25
N ALA A 16 2.71 -13.36 -4.92
CA ALA A 16 3.92 -12.94 -4.25
C ALA A 16 4.42 -14.10 -3.38
N GLU A 17 5.71 -14.16 -3.11
CA GLU A 17 6.29 -15.24 -2.31
C GLU A 17 5.82 -15.18 -0.85
N ASP A 18 5.73 -13.96 -0.32
CA ASP A 18 5.26 -13.68 1.04
C ASP A 18 4.80 -12.23 1.10
N TRP A 19 4.39 -11.78 2.31
CA TRP A 19 3.89 -10.41 2.45
C TRP A 19 4.98 -9.35 2.21
N GLU A 20 6.24 -9.65 2.55
CA GLU A 20 7.33 -8.70 2.29
C GLU A 20 7.56 -8.54 0.79
N ASP A 21 7.54 -9.64 0.04
CA ASP A 21 7.62 -9.60 -1.41
C ASP A 21 6.45 -8.82 -2.00
N ALA A 22 5.23 -9.03 -1.47
CA ALA A 22 4.06 -8.28 -1.90
C ALA A 22 4.23 -6.77 -1.71
N VAL A 23 4.83 -6.34 -0.60
CA VAL A 23 5.12 -4.92 -0.37
C VAL A 23 6.10 -4.40 -1.42
N HIS A 24 7.17 -5.14 -1.70
CA HIS A 24 8.13 -4.75 -2.74
C HIS A 24 7.44 -4.59 -4.10
N ILE A 25 6.64 -5.56 -4.49
CA ILE A 25 5.93 -5.53 -5.77
C ILE A 25 5.00 -4.32 -5.85
N ALA A 26 4.25 -4.07 -4.78
CA ALA A 26 3.23 -3.02 -4.77
C ALA A 26 3.83 -1.62 -4.78
N VAL A 27 4.96 -1.41 -4.11
CA VAL A 27 5.57 -0.08 -3.97
C VAL A 27 6.55 0.24 -5.10
N GLN A 28 7.13 -0.78 -5.73
CA GLN A 28 8.15 -0.59 -6.75
C GLN A 28 7.76 0.39 -7.87
N PRO A 29 6.52 0.37 -8.41
CA PRO A 29 6.14 1.36 -9.42
C PRO A 29 6.33 2.80 -8.97
N LEU A 30 6.06 3.11 -7.70
CA LEU A 30 6.24 4.47 -7.17
C LEU A 30 7.71 4.82 -7.01
N VAL A 31 8.55 3.84 -6.70
CA VAL A 31 10.02 4.04 -6.66
C VAL A 31 10.53 4.35 -8.06
N ASP A 32 10.13 3.56 -9.04
CA ASP A 32 10.58 3.70 -10.42
C ASP A 32 10.18 5.04 -11.03
N GLN A 33 9.02 5.57 -10.63
CA GLN A 33 8.49 6.82 -11.14
C GLN A 33 8.97 8.04 -10.35
N GLY A 34 9.72 7.85 -9.27
CA GLY A 34 10.28 8.94 -8.49
C GLY A 34 9.34 9.55 -7.45
N TYR A 35 8.25 8.89 -7.11
CA TYR A 35 7.32 9.38 -6.07
C TYR A 35 7.77 9.06 -4.66
N VAL A 36 8.50 7.95 -4.50
CA VAL A 36 9.07 7.57 -3.21
C VAL A 36 10.49 7.07 -3.40
N GLU A 37 11.29 7.15 -2.35
CA GLU A 37 12.61 6.55 -2.32
C GLU A 37 12.49 5.05 -2.01
N SER A 38 13.49 4.25 -2.43
CA SER A 38 13.46 2.80 -2.16
C SER A 38 13.37 2.47 -0.67
N ARG A 39 13.91 3.33 0.19
CA ARG A 39 13.83 3.15 1.66
C ARG A 39 12.41 3.21 2.21
N TYR A 40 11.46 3.72 1.43
CA TYR A 40 10.04 3.72 1.82
C TYR A 40 9.50 2.29 1.93
N ILE A 41 9.96 1.40 1.05
CA ILE A 41 9.61 -0.03 1.12
C ILE A 41 10.08 -0.60 2.46
N ASP A 42 11.34 -0.34 2.82
CA ASP A 42 11.90 -0.81 4.08
C ASP A 42 11.14 -0.22 5.27
N GLY A 43 10.73 1.05 5.16
CA GLY A 43 9.95 1.72 6.20
C GLY A 43 8.62 1.02 6.46
N ILE A 44 7.90 0.65 5.41
CA ILE A 44 6.63 -0.07 5.54
C ILE A 44 6.86 -1.44 6.22
N ILE A 45 7.85 -2.17 5.75
CA ILE A 45 8.17 -3.50 6.29
C ILE A 45 8.59 -3.41 7.76
N ASP A 46 9.49 -2.49 8.08
CA ASP A 46 9.99 -2.32 9.45
C ASP A 46 8.87 -1.90 10.40
N ASN A 47 7.99 -1.00 9.96
CA ASN A 47 6.86 -0.57 10.77
C ASN A 47 5.91 -1.74 11.03
N ALA A 48 5.68 -2.59 10.03
CA ALA A 48 4.83 -3.77 10.20
C ALA A 48 5.43 -4.77 11.19
N LYS A 49 6.76 -4.95 11.16
CA LYS A 49 7.44 -5.85 12.09
C LYS A 49 7.40 -5.32 13.51
N GLU A 50 7.48 -4.01 13.69
CA GLU A 50 7.49 -3.39 15.01
C GLU A 50 6.09 -3.28 15.62
N PHE A 51 5.10 -2.86 14.82
CA PHE A 51 3.76 -2.53 15.31
C PHE A 51 2.68 -3.53 14.89
N GLY A 52 3.02 -4.53 14.09
CA GLY A 52 2.06 -5.44 13.47
C GLY A 52 1.54 -4.87 12.15
N PRO A 53 0.77 -5.65 11.39
CA PRO A 53 0.30 -5.23 10.06
C PRO A 53 -0.86 -4.22 10.14
N TYR A 54 -0.56 -3.04 10.63
CA TYR A 54 -1.51 -1.96 10.87
C TYR A 54 -2.24 -1.49 9.59
N PHE A 55 -1.67 -1.79 8.45
CA PHE A 55 -2.22 -1.34 7.17
C PHE A 55 -3.27 -2.28 6.57
N VAL A 56 -3.54 -3.41 7.19
CA VAL A 56 -4.66 -4.28 6.78
C VAL A 56 -5.92 -3.72 7.42
N ILE A 57 -6.68 -2.92 6.66
CA ILE A 57 -7.80 -2.15 7.19
C ILE A 57 -9.13 -2.88 7.10
N CYS A 58 -9.21 -3.90 6.24
CA CYS A 58 -10.39 -4.79 6.17
C CYS A 58 -9.98 -6.06 5.42
N PRO A 59 -10.82 -7.10 5.45
CA PRO A 59 -10.51 -8.31 4.69
C PRO A 59 -10.27 -8.01 3.22
N ASP A 60 -9.26 -8.66 2.64
CA ASP A 60 -8.82 -8.52 1.26
C ASP A 60 -8.16 -7.20 0.88
N LEU A 61 -8.11 -6.20 1.77
CA LEU A 61 -7.54 -4.89 1.45
C LEU A 61 -6.46 -4.48 2.43
N ALA A 62 -5.28 -4.17 1.90
CA ALA A 62 -4.21 -3.54 2.67
C ALA A 62 -3.91 -2.17 2.08
N LEU A 63 -3.80 -1.16 2.95
CA LEU A 63 -3.37 0.18 2.57
C LEU A 63 -1.91 0.34 3.02
N LEU A 64 -1.00 0.07 2.09
CA LEU A 64 0.43 0.12 2.37
C LEU A 64 0.89 1.57 2.51
N HIS A 65 1.38 1.93 3.68
CA HIS A 65 1.84 3.30 3.95
C HIS A 65 2.83 3.33 5.10
N ALA A 66 3.65 4.35 5.08
CA ALA A 66 4.56 4.67 6.17
C ALA A 66 4.54 6.19 6.34
N ARG A 67 5.32 6.70 7.27
CA ARG A 67 5.36 8.15 7.49
C ARG A 67 6.05 8.86 6.33
N PRO A 68 5.64 10.10 6.00
CA PRO A 68 6.25 10.84 4.89
C PRO A 68 7.78 10.93 4.98
N GLU A 69 8.31 11.14 6.18
CA GLU A 69 9.76 11.26 6.39
C GLU A 69 10.50 9.94 6.14
N GLN A 70 9.80 8.83 5.98
CA GLN A 70 10.41 7.54 5.68
C GLN A 70 10.69 7.34 4.19
N GLY A 71 10.40 8.33 3.35
CA GLY A 71 10.84 8.28 1.97
C GLY A 71 9.89 8.83 0.92
N VAL A 72 8.84 9.56 1.30
CA VAL A 72 7.93 10.16 0.32
C VAL A 72 8.59 11.38 -0.31
N ILE A 73 8.61 11.39 -1.65
CA ILE A 73 9.09 12.54 -2.44
C ILE A 73 7.90 13.37 -2.91
N LYS A 74 6.88 12.70 -3.44
CA LYS A 74 5.69 13.35 -3.98
C LYS A 74 4.47 12.46 -3.76
N ALA A 75 3.33 13.05 -3.42
CA ALA A 75 2.11 12.28 -3.15
C ALA A 75 1.63 11.51 -4.38
N GLN A 76 1.26 10.24 -4.20
CA GLN A 76 0.75 9.41 -5.26
C GLN A 76 0.09 8.15 -4.69
N LEU A 77 -0.72 7.48 -5.51
CA LEU A 77 -1.32 6.18 -5.19
C LEU A 77 -0.91 5.15 -6.23
N ALA A 78 -0.83 3.90 -5.80
CA ALA A 78 -0.68 2.76 -6.70
C ALA A 78 -1.58 1.64 -6.21
N VAL A 79 -2.09 0.84 -7.14
CA VAL A 79 -2.97 -0.31 -6.83
C VAL A 79 -2.36 -1.57 -7.41
N THR A 80 -2.23 -2.60 -6.58
CA THR A 80 -1.76 -3.90 -7.01
C THR A 80 -2.82 -4.94 -6.64
N VAL A 81 -3.24 -5.73 -7.63
CA VAL A 81 -4.17 -6.83 -7.43
C VAL A 81 -3.37 -8.13 -7.53
N LEU A 82 -3.44 -8.94 -6.49
CA LEU A 82 -2.83 -10.27 -6.48
C LEU A 82 -3.92 -11.30 -6.78
N ARG A 83 -3.69 -12.16 -7.77
CA ARG A 83 -4.63 -13.24 -8.09
C ARG A 83 -4.66 -14.27 -6.98
N ASP A 84 -3.47 -14.60 -6.43
CA ASP A 84 -3.35 -15.43 -5.24
C ASP A 84 -3.10 -14.53 -4.04
N PRO A 85 -3.83 -14.72 -2.93
CA PRO A 85 -3.73 -13.80 -1.79
C PRO A 85 -2.45 -14.00 -0.98
N VAL A 86 -2.10 -12.98 -0.21
CA VAL A 86 -1.05 -13.08 0.80
C VAL A 86 -1.66 -12.83 2.17
N ARG A 87 -0.98 -13.31 3.21
CA ARG A 87 -1.34 -13.01 4.61
C ARG A 87 -0.20 -12.24 5.23
N PHE A 88 -0.56 -11.20 5.97
CA PHE A 88 0.43 -10.36 6.65
C PHE A 88 0.79 -10.92 8.03
N LYS A 89 0.04 -11.90 8.51
CA LYS A 89 0.37 -12.69 9.69
C LYS A 89 -0.31 -14.06 9.55
N PRO A 90 0.20 -15.12 10.21
CA PRO A 90 -0.28 -16.49 9.99
C PRO A 90 -1.78 -16.69 10.17
N GLU A 91 -2.39 -16.05 11.16
CA GLU A 91 -3.83 -16.14 11.43
C GLU A 91 -4.63 -14.97 10.89
N GLY A 92 -4.00 -14.13 10.07
CA GLY A 92 -4.66 -12.96 9.50
C GLY A 92 -5.52 -13.30 8.30
N PRO A 93 -6.29 -12.32 7.82
CA PRO A 93 -7.10 -12.51 6.61
C PRO A 93 -6.24 -12.57 5.36
N ASP A 94 -6.77 -13.21 4.32
CA ASP A 94 -6.18 -13.17 2.99
C ASP A 94 -6.32 -11.77 2.41
N VAL A 95 -5.30 -11.31 1.68
CA VAL A 95 -5.31 -9.99 1.05
C VAL A 95 -4.99 -10.14 -0.43
N HIS A 96 -5.89 -9.67 -1.29
CA HIS A 96 -5.72 -9.64 -2.74
C HIS A 96 -5.44 -8.24 -3.26
N LEU A 97 -5.90 -7.20 -2.57
CA LEU A 97 -5.82 -5.82 -3.04
C LEU A 97 -4.86 -5.02 -2.16
N LEU A 98 -3.80 -4.53 -2.79
CA LEU A 98 -2.81 -3.71 -2.12
C LEU A 98 -2.88 -2.30 -2.71
N VAL A 99 -3.29 -1.34 -1.89
CA VAL A 99 -3.28 0.07 -2.28
C VAL A 99 -2.08 0.71 -1.58
N THR A 100 -1.16 1.24 -2.37
CA THR A 100 0.03 1.89 -1.84
C THR A 100 -0.19 3.39 -1.82
N LEU A 101 -0.07 4.00 -0.65
CA LEU A 101 -0.24 5.43 -0.47
C LEU A 101 1.09 6.08 -0.12
N ALA A 102 1.49 7.04 -0.95
CA ALA A 102 2.57 7.96 -0.64
C ALA A 102 1.91 9.31 -0.33
N ALA A 103 1.84 9.68 0.95
CA ALA A 103 1.24 10.95 1.36
C ALA A 103 2.35 11.91 1.75
N ALA A 104 2.31 13.12 1.18
CA ALA A 104 3.33 14.13 1.47
C ALA A 104 3.16 14.76 2.85
N ASP A 105 1.94 14.69 3.41
CA ASP A 105 1.64 15.24 4.73
C ASP A 105 0.52 14.44 5.40
N SER A 106 0.30 14.69 6.68
CA SER A 106 -0.71 13.99 7.48
C SER A 106 -2.14 14.24 7.00
N ASP A 107 -2.42 15.43 6.52
CA ASP A 107 -3.77 15.77 6.07
C ASP A 107 -4.14 15.01 4.80
N SER A 108 -3.23 14.92 3.85
CA SER A 108 -3.44 14.13 2.63
C SER A 108 -3.68 12.66 2.95
N HIS A 109 -2.93 12.12 3.90
CA HIS A 109 -3.06 10.74 4.36
C HIS A 109 -4.47 10.47 4.91
N ILE A 110 -4.94 11.33 5.80
CA ILE A 110 -6.25 11.17 6.43
C ILE A 110 -7.37 11.26 5.39
N GLU A 111 -7.27 12.22 4.48
CA GLU A 111 -8.27 12.41 3.43
C GLU A 111 -8.38 11.19 2.53
N VAL A 112 -7.25 10.63 2.10
CA VAL A 112 -7.26 9.44 1.25
C VAL A 112 -7.83 8.24 2.01
N MET A 113 -7.49 8.09 3.27
CA MET A 113 -8.03 6.99 4.08
C MET A 113 -9.54 7.09 4.21
N ARG A 114 -10.10 8.29 4.37
CA ARG A 114 -11.55 8.49 4.41
C ARG A 114 -12.21 8.10 3.10
N GLU A 115 -11.64 8.51 1.98
CA GLU A 115 -12.18 8.16 0.66
C GLU A 115 -12.15 6.66 0.42
N LEU A 116 -11.04 6.00 0.78
CA LEU A 116 -10.92 4.56 0.63
C LEU A 116 -11.90 3.81 1.52
N ALA A 117 -12.09 4.27 2.75
CA ALA A 117 -13.06 3.66 3.66
C ALA A 117 -14.48 3.77 3.11
N THR A 118 -14.81 4.90 2.48
CA THR A 118 -16.13 5.09 1.85
C THR A 118 -16.31 4.16 0.65
N ILE A 119 -15.28 4.01 -0.19
CA ILE A 119 -15.35 3.18 -1.39
C ILE A 119 -15.40 1.69 -1.05
N PHE A 120 -14.51 1.23 -0.17
CA PHE A 120 -14.32 -0.19 0.10
C PHE A 120 -15.04 -0.69 1.35
N GLY A 121 -15.46 0.22 2.23
CA GLY A 121 -16.21 -0.14 3.42
C GLY A 121 -17.72 -0.25 3.20
N ASP A 122 -18.21 0.19 2.08
CA ASP A 122 -19.63 0.15 1.74
C ASP A 122 -20.00 -1.20 1.14
N PRO A 123 -21.07 -1.83 1.63
CA PRO A 123 -21.54 -3.10 1.06
C PRO A 123 -21.93 -2.98 -0.39
#